data_7bc0a9ffa93aa5bd9838c2d0c371999a
#
_entry.id   7bc0a9ffa93aa5bd9838c2d0c371999a
#
_cell.length_a   1.000
_cell.length_b   1.000
_cell.length_c   1.000
_cell.angle_alpha   90.00
_cell.angle_beta   90.00
_cell.angle_gamma   90.00
#
_symmetry.space_group_name_H-M   'P 1'
#
loop_
_entity.id
_entity.type
_entity.pdbx_description
1 polymer ?
#
loop_
_entity_poly.entity_id
_entity_poly.type
_entity_poly.pdbx_seq_one_letter_code
_entity_poly.pdbx_strand_id
1 'polypeptide(L)'
;TKMKTIFDRYTIYDFSEEAIILELCEKIRKLRRSCCISQTELAQKSGVSIAAIKRIETGSVTDLNICTLIKILRACGKLEGMAELIPDVPDSPFLIDQKTGKIRKNCRSSYKTSASL
;
A
#
# COMPACT_ATOMS: atom_id res chain seq x y z
N THR A 1 26.49 -4.48 6.55
CA THR A 1 26.01 -3.52 5.68
C THR A 1 24.62 -3.76 5.26
N LYS A 2 23.93 -2.70 5.03
CA LYS A 2 22.57 -2.77 4.72
C LYS A 2 22.33 -3.15 3.31
N MET A 3 21.43 -4.07 3.10
CA MET A 3 21.10 -4.46 1.77
C MET A 3 20.29 -3.40 1.12
N LYS A 4 20.59 -3.14 -0.13
CA LYS A 4 19.80 -2.22 -0.85
C LYS A 4 18.49 -2.82 -1.21
N THR A 5 17.42 -2.10 -1.00
CA THR A 5 16.11 -2.55 -1.40
C THR A 5 15.72 -1.77 -2.64
N ILE A 6 14.84 -2.35 -3.45
CA ILE A 6 14.39 -1.63 -4.63
C ILE A 6 13.51 -0.44 -4.26
N PHE A 7 13.17 -0.31 -2.98
CA PHE A 7 12.38 0.83 -2.53
C PHE A 7 13.24 2.03 -2.21
N ASP A 8 14.46 2.06 -2.69
CA ASP A 8 15.29 3.24 -2.62
C ASP A 8 14.65 4.34 -3.47
N ARG A 9 14.53 5.53 -2.91
CA ARG A 9 13.81 6.60 -3.57
C ARG A 9 14.41 7.00 -4.92
N TYR A 10 15.67 6.68 -5.14
CA TYR A 10 16.30 7.08 -6.38
C TYR A 10 16.28 6.02 -7.45
N THR A 11 16.02 4.78 -7.09
CA THR A 11 16.05 3.70 -8.06
C THR A 11 14.71 3.02 -8.25
N ILE A 12 13.75 3.30 -7.39
CA ILE A 12 12.48 2.60 -7.48
C ILE A 12 11.77 2.85 -8.82
N TYR A 13 12.00 4.01 -9.41
CA TYR A 13 11.36 4.34 -10.68
C TYR A 13 11.89 3.52 -11.83
N ASP A 14 13.02 2.85 -11.64
CA ASP A 14 13.60 2.04 -12.70
C ASP A 14 13.04 0.63 -12.74
N PHE A 15 12.17 0.28 -11.81
CA PHE A 15 11.65 -1.07 -11.73
C PHE A 15 10.25 -1.16 -12.27
N SER A 16 9.92 -2.30 -12.85
CA SER A 16 8.58 -2.51 -13.37
C SER A 16 7.59 -2.69 -12.23
N GLU A 17 6.33 -2.61 -12.56
CA GLU A 17 5.28 -2.84 -11.58
C GLU A 17 5.41 -4.23 -10.98
N GLU A 18 5.72 -5.22 -11.82
CA GLU A 18 5.86 -6.58 -11.34
C GLU A 18 7.00 -6.71 -10.34
N ALA A 19 8.11 -6.04 -10.62
CA ALA A 19 9.24 -6.09 -9.70
C ALA A 19 8.90 -5.47 -8.36
N ILE A 20 8.17 -4.38 -8.38
CA ILE A 20 7.78 -3.71 -7.15
C ILE A 20 6.78 -4.57 -6.38
N ILE A 21 5.87 -5.23 -7.08
CA ILE A 21 4.92 -6.12 -6.43
C ILE A 21 5.63 -7.30 -5.78
N LEU A 22 6.64 -7.84 -6.45
CA LEU A 22 7.40 -8.94 -5.86
C LEU A 22 8.10 -8.50 -4.59
N GLU A 23 8.61 -7.29 -4.58
CA GLU A 23 9.25 -6.78 -3.37
C GLU A 23 8.25 -6.61 -2.25
N LEU A 24 7.05 -6.14 -2.58
CA LEU A 24 6.00 -6.03 -1.58
C LEU A 24 5.61 -7.40 -1.03
N CYS A 25 5.54 -8.39 -1.91
CA CYS A 25 5.22 -9.75 -1.48
C CYS A 25 6.25 -10.27 -0.50
N GLU A 26 7.52 -9.98 -0.77
CA GLU A 26 8.58 -10.40 0.13
C GLU A 26 8.48 -9.68 1.47
N LYS A 27 8.12 -8.40 1.46
CA LYS A 27 7.95 -7.66 2.68
C LYS A 27 6.78 -8.20 3.49
N ILE A 28 5.73 -8.63 2.84
CA ILE A 28 4.58 -9.23 3.52
C ILE A 28 5.01 -10.51 4.22
N ARG A 29 5.79 -11.32 3.52
CA ARG A 29 6.26 -12.57 4.10
C ARG A 29 7.13 -12.31 5.32
N LYS A 30 8.04 -11.35 5.22
CA LYS A 30 8.89 -11.01 6.34
C LYS A 30 8.10 -10.45 7.50
N LEU A 31 7.09 -9.65 7.20
CA LEU A 31 6.25 -9.08 8.23
C LEU A 31 5.52 -10.18 8.99
N ARG A 32 4.94 -11.13 8.26
CA ARG A 32 4.25 -12.23 8.92
C ARG A 32 5.20 -12.98 9.85
N ARG A 33 6.40 -13.26 9.35
CA ARG A 33 7.36 -14.00 10.15
C ARG A 33 7.79 -13.22 11.39
N SER A 34 7.88 -11.91 11.27
CA SER A 34 8.26 -11.11 12.41
C SER A 34 7.17 -11.11 13.48
N CYS A 35 5.94 -11.40 13.10
CA CYS A 35 4.85 -11.51 14.06
C CYS A 35 4.74 -12.91 14.63
N CYS A 36 5.57 -13.81 14.19
CA CYS A 36 5.62 -15.18 14.69
C CYS A 36 4.31 -15.93 14.50
N ILE A 37 3.64 -15.70 13.38
CA ILE A 37 2.41 -16.41 13.07
C ILE A 37 2.60 -17.19 11.78
N SER A 38 1.86 -18.29 11.66
CA SER A 38 1.93 -19.12 10.48
C SER A 38 1.04 -18.55 9.40
N GLN A 39 1.16 -19.10 8.21
CA GLN A 39 0.28 -18.70 7.10
C GLN A 39 -1.17 -18.99 7.45
N THR A 40 -1.43 -20.11 8.10
CA THR A 40 -2.78 -20.45 8.51
C THR A 40 -3.33 -19.45 9.52
N GLU A 41 -2.50 -19.07 10.47
CA GLU A 41 -2.93 -18.08 11.45
C GLU A 41 -3.19 -16.74 10.81
N LEU A 42 -2.36 -16.35 9.87
CA LEU A 42 -2.60 -15.09 9.18
C LEU A 42 -3.91 -15.15 8.40
N ALA A 43 -4.17 -16.29 7.75
CA ALA A 43 -5.41 -16.44 7.01
C ALA A 43 -6.62 -16.29 7.95
N GLN A 44 -6.55 -16.88 9.10
CA GLN A 44 -7.65 -16.79 10.06
C GLN A 44 -7.83 -15.39 10.59
N LYS A 45 -6.75 -14.73 10.93
CA LYS A 45 -6.84 -13.39 11.46
C LYS A 45 -7.25 -12.35 10.45
N SER A 46 -6.78 -12.51 9.23
CA SER A 46 -7.02 -11.49 8.21
C SER A 46 -8.31 -11.70 7.43
N GLY A 47 -8.80 -12.94 7.42
CA GLY A 47 -9.92 -13.25 6.56
C GLY A 47 -9.53 -13.48 5.12
N VAL A 48 -8.25 -13.53 4.81
CA VAL A 48 -7.75 -13.81 3.47
C VAL A 48 -7.55 -15.31 3.38
N SER A 49 -7.90 -15.92 2.25
CA SER A 49 -7.77 -17.36 2.11
C SER A 49 -6.30 -17.76 2.18
N ILE A 50 -6.05 -18.96 2.68
CA ILE A 50 -4.68 -19.42 2.79
C ILE A 50 -4.04 -19.60 1.41
N ALA A 51 -4.85 -19.96 0.41
CA ALA A 51 -4.34 -20.07 -0.94
C ALA A 51 -3.84 -18.72 -1.45
N ALA A 52 -4.57 -17.66 -1.14
CA ALA A 52 -4.15 -16.32 -1.55
C ALA A 52 -2.87 -15.92 -0.84
N ILE A 53 -2.76 -16.23 0.46
CA ILE A 53 -1.55 -15.89 1.19
C ILE A 53 -0.36 -16.64 0.64
N LYS A 54 -0.54 -17.91 0.31
CA LYS A 54 0.55 -18.69 -0.27
C LYS A 54 1.00 -18.13 -1.60
N ARG A 55 0.05 -17.74 -2.45
CA ARG A 55 0.40 -17.15 -3.73
C ARG A 55 1.16 -15.85 -3.57
N ILE A 56 0.72 -15.04 -2.63
CA ILE A 56 1.41 -13.79 -2.37
C ILE A 56 2.83 -14.04 -1.91
N GLU A 57 3.00 -14.94 -0.97
CA GLU A 57 4.33 -15.15 -0.38
C GLU A 57 5.29 -15.85 -1.32
N THR A 58 4.78 -16.57 -2.32
CA THR A 58 5.65 -17.19 -3.29
C THR A 58 5.90 -16.29 -4.49
N GLY A 59 5.27 -15.13 -4.53
CA GLY A 59 5.46 -14.23 -5.64
C GLY A 59 4.72 -14.64 -6.90
N SER A 60 3.69 -15.47 -6.76
CA SER A 60 2.94 -15.96 -7.91
C SER A 60 1.81 -15.04 -8.33
N VAL A 61 1.83 -13.79 -7.88
CA VAL A 61 0.78 -12.83 -8.25
C VAL A 61 1.39 -11.77 -9.14
N THR A 62 0.60 -11.29 -10.07
CA THR A 62 1.06 -10.20 -10.93
C THR A 62 0.49 -8.87 -10.47
N ASP A 63 -0.49 -8.88 -9.61
CA ASP A 63 -1.00 -7.67 -9.00
C ASP A 63 -1.40 -8.00 -7.58
N LEU A 64 -1.57 -6.98 -6.77
CA LEU A 64 -1.87 -7.17 -5.37
C LEU A 64 -3.09 -6.32 -5.05
N ASN A 65 -4.13 -6.98 -4.61
CA ASN A 65 -5.37 -6.29 -4.29
C ASN A 65 -5.20 -5.46 -3.04
N ILE A 66 -5.62 -4.21 -3.09
CA ILE A 66 -5.46 -3.30 -1.96
C ILE A 66 -6.26 -3.78 -0.75
N CYS A 67 -7.44 -4.31 -0.98
CA CYS A 67 -8.24 -4.80 0.13
C CYS A 67 -7.54 -5.94 0.85
N THR A 68 -6.92 -6.83 0.08
CA THR A 68 -6.16 -7.92 0.65
C THR A 68 -4.99 -7.39 1.47
N LEU A 69 -4.30 -6.39 0.93
CA LEU A 69 -3.16 -5.80 1.62
C LEU A 69 -3.60 -5.17 2.95
N ILE A 70 -4.72 -4.47 2.94
CA ILE A 70 -5.24 -3.87 4.15
C ILE A 70 -5.55 -4.93 5.20
N LYS A 71 -6.17 -6.02 4.77
CA LYS A 71 -6.53 -7.09 5.69
C LYS A 71 -5.28 -7.71 6.32
N ILE A 72 -4.27 -7.93 5.52
CA ILE A 72 -3.04 -8.52 6.02
C ILE A 72 -2.34 -7.57 6.99
N LEU A 73 -2.24 -6.30 6.64
CA LEU A 73 -1.57 -5.34 7.51
C LEU A 73 -2.31 -5.17 8.82
N ARG A 74 -3.64 -5.20 8.76
CA ARG A 74 -4.42 -5.08 9.99
C ARG A 74 -4.17 -6.28 10.89
N ALA A 75 -4.13 -7.48 10.31
CA ALA A 75 -3.90 -8.68 11.09
C ALA A 75 -2.52 -8.69 11.72
N CYS A 76 -1.54 -8.08 11.08
CA CYS A 76 -0.19 -8.02 11.60
C CYS A 76 0.05 -6.80 12.49
N GLY A 77 -0.95 -5.96 12.67
CA GLY A 77 -0.79 -4.80 13.52
C GLY A 77 0.04 -3.68 12.91
N LYS A 78 0.11 -3.63 11.60
CA LYS A 78 0.89 -2.61 10.91
C LYS A 78 0.07 -1.82 9.91
N LEU A 79 -1.21 -1.67 10.21
CA LEU A 79 -2.10 -0.97 9.27
C LEU A 79 -1.72 0.49 9.10
N GLU A 80 -1.06 1.06 10.08
CA GLU A 80 -0.65 2.46 9.98
C GLU A 80 0.29 2.70 8.81
N GLY A 81 0.91 1.65 8.28
CA GLY A 81 1.75 1.80 7.10
C GLY A 81 0.98 2.27 5.89
N MET A 82 -0.34 2.06 5.88
CA MET A 82 -1.14 2.51 4.76
C MET A 82 -1.21 4.02 4.70
N ALA A 83 -1.01 4.69 5.82
CA ALA A 83 -1.07 6.14 5.82
C ALA A 83 0.07 6.75 5.02
N GLU A 84 1.15 6.00 4.84
CA GLU A 84 2.29 6.50 4.09
C GLU A 84 2.32 6.01 2.66
N LEU A 85 1.38 5.18 2.29
CA LEU A 85 1.35 4.65 0.94
C LEU A 85 1.14 5.76 -0.09
N ILE A 86 0.26 6.67 0.22
CA ILE A 86 0.04 7.84 -0.61
C ILE A 86 0.29 9.05 0.27
N PRO A 87 1.26 9.86 -0.06
CA PRO A 87 1.59 10.98 0.82
C PRO A 87 0.48 12.01 0.87
N ASP A 88 0.31 12.59 2.04
CA ASP A 88 -0.63 13.67 2.19
C ASP A 88 -0.04 14.93 1.57
N VAL A 89 -0.89 15.64 0.88
CA VAL A 89 -0.48 16.89 0.28
C VAL A 89 -1.19 18.00 1.01
N PRO A 90 -0.46 18.91 1.60
CA PRO A 90 -1.13 19.98 2.35
C PRO A 90 -1.90 20.90 1.43
N ASP A 91 -2.95 21.49 1.97
CA ASP A 91 -3.68 22.50 1.23
C ASP A 91 -2.74 23.65 1.00
N SER A 92 -2.67 24.12 -0.21
CA SER A 92 -1.73 25.14 -0.50
C SER A 92 -2.25 26.00 -1.64
N PRO A 93 -1.63 27.15 -1.82
CA PRO A 93 -2.02 28.02 -2.94
C PRO A 93 -1.82 27.37 -4.29
N PHE A 94 -1.08 26.31 -4.35
CA PHE A 94 -0.88 25.64 -5.62
C PHE A 94 -2.15 25.00 -6.16
N LEU A 95 -3.15 24.89 -5.33
CA LEU A 95 -4.43 24.40 -5.78
C LEU A 95 -5.20 25.47 -6.53
N ILE A 96 -4.71 26.68 -6.54
CA ILE A 96 -5.35 27.75 -7.26
C ILE A 96 -5.00 27.65 -8.73
N ASP A 97 -6.02 27.76 -9.56
CA ASP A 97 -5.82 27.74 -10.98
C ASP A 97 -5.00 28.95 -11.40
N GLN A 98 -3.89 28.70 -12.05
CA GLN A 98 -3.01 29.78 -12.42
C GLN A 98 -3.64 30.74 -13.42
N LYS A 99 -4.51 30.26 -14.25
CA LYS A 99 -5.13 31.11 -15.25
C LYS A 99 -6.23 31.98 -14.74
N THR A 100 -7.08 31.41 -13.92
CA THR A 100 -8.24 32.13 -13.44
C THR A 100 -8.06 32.66 -12.04
N GLY A 101 -7.07 32.18 -11.33
CA GLY A 101 -6.88 32.57 -9.95
C GLY A 101 -7.89 31.96 -9.01
N LYS A 102 -8.63 30.99 -9.47
CA LYS A 102 -9.63 30.35 -8.64
C LYS A 102 -9.17 29.02 -8.14
N ILE A 103 -9.67 28.65 -6.98
CA ILE A 103 -9.35 27.37 -6.42
C ILE A 103 -10.04 26.29 -7.22
N ARG A 104 -9.30 25.22 -7.51
CA ARG A 104 -9.85 24.14 -8.29
C ARG A 104 -10.70 23.29 -7.39
N LYS A 105 -11.98 23.44 -7.51
CA LYS A 105 -12.88 22.75 -6.63
C LYS A 105 -13.50 21.51 -7.16
N ASN A 106 -13.49 21.35 -8.45
CA ASN A 106 -14.20 20.23 -9.04
C ASN A 106 -13.83 18.91 -8.46
N CYS A 107 -12.58 18.64 -8.36
CA CYS A 107 -12.15 17.38 -7.86
C CYS A 107 -12.50 17.21 -6.44
N ARG A 108 -12.52 18.29 -5.72
CA ARG A 108 -12.69 18.18 -4.35
C ARG A 108 -14.07 18.03 -3.92
N SER A 109 -14.99 18.56 -4.63
CA SER A 109 -16.34 18.51 -4.16
C SER A 109 -16.86 17.10 -4.09
N SER A 110 -16.50 16.24 -5.03
CA SER A 110 -16.98 14.90 -4.93
C SER A 110 -16.32 14.15 -3.80
N TYR A 111 -15.09 14.45 -3.54
CA TYR A 111 -14.45 13.83 -2.45
C TYR A 111 -15.03 14.26 -1.15
N LYS A 112 -15.36 15.50 -1.03
CA LYS A 112 -15.86 15.99 0.20
C LYS A 112 -17.12 15.33 0.58
N THR A 113 -17.94 15.04 -0.36
CA THR A 113 -19.18 14.41 -0.07
C THR A 113 -18.99 13.10 0.60
N SER A 114 -18.05 12.32 0.15
CA SER A 114 -17.86 11.05 0.80
C SER A 114 -17.03 11.19 2.04
N ALA A 115 -16.17 12.14 2.09
CA ALA A 115 -15.34 12.27 3.25
C ALA A 115 -16.08 12.80 4.44
N SER A 116 -17.16 13.48 4.23
CA SER A 116 -17.85 14.03 5.34
C SER A 116 -18.58 12.99 6.15
N LEU A 117 -18.52 11.78 5.78
CA LEU A 117 -19.09 10.71 6.59
C LEU A 117 -18.27 10.38 7.82
#